data_3f96fcaafb4ce17a33a9cb6e82cbaac6
#
_entry.id   3f96fcaafb4ce17a33a9cb6e82cbaac6
#
_cell.length_a   1.000
_cell.length_b   1.000
_cell.length_c   1.000
_cell.angle_alpha   90.00
_cell.angle_beta   90.00
_cell.angle_gamma   90.00
#
_symmetry.space_group_name_H-M   'P 1'
#
loop_
_entity.id
_entity.type
_entity.pdbx_description
1 polymer ?
#
loop_
_entity_poly.entity_id
_entity_poly.type
_entity_poly.pdbx_seq_one_letter_code
_entity_poly.pdbx_strand_id
1 'polypeptide(L)'
;MPIAKSVAIRFMAQVDGNTVGALLGVVDQKLREGVKEFTLLISTPGGSVFHGLAAYNFLRGIPAKIITHNFGSVDSIGIVIYCAGAERRSVPHARFLLHGVAAGFQQNERLEEKQLEERLKSLQIDLRNIGRVIAAHSGKTEAQVYQAMLDRTTLDPEEAKVWGLVQEIRTELVAEGQEIVAIQQA
;
A
#
# COMPACT_ATOMS: atom_id res chain seq x y z
N MET A 1 -8.46 -30.76 7.30
CA MET A 1 -9.20 -29.59 6.76
C MET A 1 -8.70 -29.34 5.34
N PRO A 2 -9.54 -29.06 4.34
CA PRO A 2 -9.05 -28.70 3.02
C PRO A 2 -8.18 -27.44 3.15
N ILE A 3 -7.02 -27.45 2.51
CA ILE A 3 -6.12 -26.29 2.44
C ILE A 3 -6.91 -25.13 1.82
N ALA A 4 -6.95 -24.00 2.50
CA ALA A 4 -7.64 -22.83 1.97
C ALA A 4 -7.02 -22.43 0.63
N LYS A 5 -7.85 -22.24 -0.40
CA LYS A 5 -7.40 -21.84 -1.73
C LYS A 5 -6.71 -20.48 -1.61
N SER A 6 -5.45 -20.40 -1.99
CA SER A 6 -4.64 -19.18 -1.91
C SER A 6 -4.11 -18.77 -3.29
N VAL A 7 -3.89 -17.48 -3.49
CA VAL A 7 -3.32 -16.91 -4.71
C VAL A 7 -2.33 -15.80 -4.36
N ALA A 8 -1.26 -15.68 -5.15
CA ALA A 8 -0.38 -14.54 -5.10
C ALA A 8 -0.76 -13.53 -6.20
N ILE A 9 -0.74 -12.25 -5.88
CA ILE A 9 -0.92 -11.16 -6.83
C ILE A 9 0.35 -10.34 -6.82
N ARG A 10 1.02 -10.23 -7.96
CA ARG A 10 2.21 -9.40 -8.12
C ARG A 10 1.82 -8.02 -8.62
N PHE A 11 1.90 -7.03 -7.73
CA PHE A 11 1.69 -5.62 -8.03
C PHE A 11 3.04 -4.91 -8.15
N MET A 12 3.48 -4.67 -9.39
CA MET A 12 4.73 -3.97 -9.70
C MET A 12 4.41 -2.81 -10.65
N ALA A 13 3.85 -1.74 -10.09
CA ALA A 13 3.32 -0.62 -10.87
C ALA A 13 3.20 0.65 -10.01
N GLN A 14 3.00 1.79 -10.67
CA GLN A 14 2.54 3.01 -10.03
C GLN A 14 1.10 2.83 -9.51
N VAL A 15 0.73 3.51 -8.43
CA VAL A 15 -0.63 3.52 -7.89
C VAL A 15 -1.47 4.52 -8.65
N ASP A 16 -2.34 4.04 -9.54
CA ASP A 16 -3.27 4.84 -10.33
C ASP A 16 -4.61 4.11 -10.56
N GLY A 17 -5.53 4.72 -11.32
CA GLY A 17 -6.86 4.15 -11.56
C GLY A 17 -6.83 2.83 -12.31
N ASN A 18 -5.92 2.66 -13.26
CA ASN A 18 -5.82 1.44 -14.08
C ASN A 18 -5.24 0.28 -13.26
N THR A 19 -4.12 0.51 -12.59
CA THR A 19 -3.40 -0.53 -11.83
C THR A 19 -4.17 -0.96 -10.60
N VAL A 20 -4.81 -0.02 -9.88
CA VAL A 20 -5.69 -0.35 -8.74
C VAL A 20 -6.97 -1.01 -9.24
N GLY A 21 -7.60 -0.52 -10.33
CA GLY A 21 -8.77 -1.16 -10.92
C GLY A 21 -8.49 -2.61 -11.30
N ALA A 22 -7.34 -2.89 -11.92
CA ALA A 22 -6.92 -4.25 -12.26
C ALA A 22 -6.71 -5.10 -10.99
N LEU A 23 -6.06 -4.55 -9.94
CA LEU A 23 -5.88 -5.25 -8.66
C LEU A 23 -7.23 -5.67 -8.05
N LEU A 24 -8.16 -4.72 -7.94
CA LEU A 24 -9.49 -4.99 -7.36
C LEU A 24 -10.27 -6.00 -8.21
N GLY A 25 -10.19 -5.90 -9.54
CA GLY A 25 -10.84 -6.84 -10.46
C GLY A 25 -10.33 -8.28 -10.31
N VAL A 26 -9.01 -8.47 -10.16
CA VAL A 26 -8.40 -9.78 -9.90
C VAL A 26 -8.86 -10.33 -8.55
N VAL A 27 -8.84 -9.50 -7.50
CA VAL A 27 -9.29 -9.93 -6.16
C VAL A 27 -10.76 -10.35 -6.19
N ASP A 28 -11.65 -9.55 -6.80
CA ASP A 28 -13.07 -9.86 -6.96
C ASP A 28 -13.29 -11.17 -7.71
N GLN A 29 -12.58 -11.40 -8.80
CA GLN A 29 -12.67 -12.64 -9.56
C GLN A 29 -12.27 -13.83 -8.69
N LYS A 30 -11.11 -13.74 -8.02
CA LYS A 30 -10.57 -14.83 -7.19
C LYS A 30 -11.44 -15.12 -5.96
N LEU A 31 -12.07 -14.10 -5.38
CA LEU A 31 -13.07 -14.29 -4.32
C LEU A 31 -14.26 -15.13 -4.81
N ARG A 32 -14.79 -14.84 -6.01
CA ARG A 32 -15.85 -15.66 -6.64
C ARG A 32 -15.42 -17.10 -6.91
N GLU A 33 -14.12 -17.33 -7.18
CA GLU A 33 -13.52 -18.66 -7.34
C GLU A 33 -13.26 -19.37 -5.99
N GLY A 34 -13.63 -18.73 -4.86
CA GLY A 34 -13.52 -19.30 -3.51
C GLY A 34 -12.16 -19.13 -2.85
N VAL A 35 -11.29 -18.26 -3.35
CA VAL A 35 -10.00 -17.91 -2.69
C VAL A 35 -10.28 -17.21 -1.36
N LYS A 36 -9.56 -17.62 -0.31
CA LYS A 36 -9.70 -17.11 1.06
C LYS A 36 -8.41 -16.47 1.60
N GLU A 37 -7.30 -16.61 0.88
CA GLU A 37 -6.03 -16.00 1.25
C GLU A 37 -5.34 -15.43 0.02
N PHE A 38 -4.93 -14.17 0.11
CA PHE A 38 -4.22 -13.45 -0.93
C PHE A 38 -2.84 -13.02 -0.43
N THR A 39 -1.79 -13.35 -1.17
CA THR A 39 -0.45 -12.79 -0.95
C THR A 39 -0.21 -11.68 -1.98
N LEU A 40 -0.26 -10.42 -1.55
CA LEU A 40 0.06 -9.28 -2.38
C LEU A 40 1.57 -9.04 -2.36
N LEU A 41 2.26 -9.49 -3.41
CA LEU A 41 3.65 -9.14 -3.67
C LEU A 41 3.69 -7.71 -4.22
N ILE A 42 4.21 -6.75 -3.44
CA ILE A 42 4.13 -5.34 -3.78
C ILE A 42 5.53 -4.72 -3.96
N SER A 43 5.70 -4.00 -5.08
CA SER A 43 6.81 -3.09 -5.32
C SER A 43 6.27 -1.89 -6.11
N THR A 44 6.30 -0.70 -5.52
CA THR A 44 5.65 0.49 -6.10
C THR A 44 6.34 1.78 -5.68
N PRO A 45 6.47 2.75 -6.58
CA PRO A 45 6.92 4.10 -6.24
C PRO A 45 5.82 4.94 -5.54
N GLY A 46 4.61 4.38 -5.35
CA GLY A 46 3.44 5.12 -4.92
C GLY A 46 2.65 5.72 -6.08
N GLY A 47 1.98 6.85 -5.84
CA GLY A 47 1.15 7.52 -6.85
C GLY A 47 -0.07 8.22 -6.27
N SER A 48 -1.26 7.96 -6.81
CA SER A 48 -2.51 8.61 -6.40
C SER A 48 -2.94 8.18 -5.00
N VAL A 49 -3.04 9.14 -4.08
CA VAL A 49 -3.54 8.94 -2.71
C VAL A 49 -4.97 8.38 -2.71
N PHE A 50 -5.82 8.94 -3.57
CA PHE A 50 -7.21 8.51 -3.72
C PHE A 50 -7.31 7.00 -4.04
N HIS A 51 -6.56 6.53 -5.04
CA HIS A 51 -6.60 5.12 -5.43
C HIS A 51 -5.93 4.21 -4.39
N GLY A 52 -4.87 4.68 -3.74
CA GLY A 52 -4.20 3.90 -2.69
C GLY A 52 -5.05 3.70 -1.44
N LEU A 53 -5.77 4.73 -1.00
CA LEU A 53 -6.74 4.62 0.10
C LEU A 53 -7.92 3.72 -0.27
N ALA A 54 -8.42 3.81 -1.53
CA ALA A 54 -9.47 2.91 -2.01
C ALA A 54 -9.02 1.44 -2.00
N ALA A 55 -7.80 1.16 -2.49
CA ALA A 55 -7.23 -0.19 -2.45
C ALA A 55 -7.10 -0.72 -1.00
N TYR A 56 -6.57 0.09 -0.07
CA TYR A 56 -6.46 -0.28 1.33
C TYR A 56 -7.83 -0.63 1.94
N ASN A 57 -8.81 0.25 1.78
CA ASN A 57 -10.14 0.05 2.34
C ASN A 57 -10.82 -1.20 1.77
N PHE A 58 -10.71 -1.41 0.45
CA PHE A 58 -11.24 -2.60 -0.20
C PHE A 58 -10.60 -3.88 0.36
N LEU A 59 -9.27 -3.96 0.35
CA LEU A 59 -8.54 -5.14 0.83
C LEU A 59 -8.82 -5.44 2.31
N ARG A 60 -9.06 -4.41 3.13
CA ARG A 60 -9.44 -4.57 4.55
C ARG A 60 -10.89 -4.97 4.75
N GLY A 61 -11.76 -4.63 3.78
CA GLY A 61 -13.20 -4.87 3.88
C GLY A 61 -13.67 -6.24 3.35
N ILE A 62 -12.84 -6.97 2.62
CA ILE A 62 -13.22 -8.26 2.03
C ILE A 62 -13.10 -9.43 3.02
N PRO A 63 -13.92 -10.50 2.88
CA PRO A 63 -13.91 -11.68 3.76
C PRO A 63 -12.79 -12.67 3.38
N ALA A 64 -11.55 -12.18 3.29
CA ALA A 64 -10.36 -12.98 3.00
C ALA A 64 -9.15 -12.46 3.79
N LYS A 65 -8.19 -13.32 4.03
CA LYS A 65 -6.92 -12.96 4.64
C LYS A 65 -6.00 -12.33 3.59
N ILE A 66 -5.46 -11.15 3.89
CA ILE A 66 -4.47 -10.46 3.07
C ILE A 66 -3.11 -10.59 3.75
N ILE A 67 -2.12 -11.04 2.99
CA ILE A 67 -0.70 -11.01 3.32
C ILE A 67 -0.05 -10.03 2.36
N THR A 68 0.74 -9.08 2.84
CA THR A 68 1.51 -8.18 1.98
C THR A 68 2.99 -8.48 2.10
N HIS A 69 3.70 -8.51 0.98
CA HIS A 69 5.11 -8.84 0.93
C HIS A 69 5.85 -7.82 0.04
N ASN A 70 6.65 -6.95 0.66
CA ASN A 70 7.53 -6.05 -0.09
C ASN A 70 8.67 -6.86 -0.71
N PHE A 71 8.75 -6.88 -2.04
CA PHE A 71 9.81 -7.60 -2.77
C PHE A 71 10.78 -6.67 -3.53
N GLY A 72 10.73 -5.36 -3.24
CA GLY A 72 11.62 -4.38 -3.84
C GLY A 72 11.53 -3.02 -3.11
N SER A 73 10.66 -2.14 -3.54
CA SER A 73 10.42 -0.84 -2.90
C SER A 73 8.93 -0.61 -2.68
N VAL A 74 8.56 -0.14 -1.49
CA VAL A 74 7.18 0.28 -1.19
C VAL A 74 7.24 1.73 -0.71
N ASP A 75 6.98 2.63 -1.64
CA ASP A 75 7.15 4.06 -1.40
C ASP A 75 5.79 4.78 -1.30
N SER A 76 5.74 5.85 -0.49
CA SER A 76 4.62 6.80 -0.45
C SER A 76 3.29 6.12 -0.10
N ILE A 77 2.23 6.37 -0.89
CA ILE A 77 0.91 5.76 -0.70
C ILE A 77 0.93 4.22 -0.83
N GLY A 78 1.96 3.65 -1.43
CA GLY A 78 2.17 2.20 -1.46
C GLY A 78 2.26 1.59 -0.06
N ILE A 79 2.79 2.33 0.93
CA ILE A 79 2.85 1.90 2.33
C ILE A 79 1.44 1.71 2.91
N VAL A 80 0.49 2.55 2.52
CA VAL A 80 -0.92 2.42 2.94
C VAL A 80 -1.51 1.11 2.40
N ILE A 81 -1.29 0.79 1.11
CA ILE A 81 -1.72 -0.49 0.53
C ILE A 81 -1.04 -1.66 1.26
N TYR A 82 0.25 -1.55 1.53
CA TYR A 82 1.00 -2.56 2.27
C TYR A 82 0.44 -2.80 3.68
N CYS A 83 -0.04 -1.77 4.34
CA CYS A 83 -0.70 -1.85 5.65
C CYS A 83 -2.03 -2.62 5.61
N ALA A 84 -2.61 -2.92 4.44
CA ALA A 84 -3.79 -3.77 4.36
C ALA A 84 -3.53 -5.21 4.79
N GLY A 85 -2.27 -5.67 4.75
CA GLY A 85 -1.88 -7.00 5.18
C GLY A 85 -2.09 -7.25 6.67
N ALA A 86 -2.79 -8.35 6.99
CA ALA A 86 -2.84 -8.90 8.35
C ALA A 86 -1.46 -9.44 8.76
N GLU A 87 -0.73 -9.99 7.79
CA GLU A 87 0.69 -10.30 7.89
C GLU A 87 1.44 -9.42 6.88
N ARG A 88 2.52 -8.78 7.35
CA ARG A 88 3.32 -7.86 6.56
C ARG A 88 4.77 -8.33 6.52
N ARG A 89 5.23 -8.70 5.33
CA ARG A 89 6.52 -9.33 5.07
C ARG A 89 7.39 -8.46 4.17
N SER A 90 8.70 -8.63 4.25
CA SER A 90 9.67 -8.00 3.36
C SER A 90 10.78 -8.96 2.99
N VAL A 91 11.32 -8.82 1.78
CA VAL A 91 12.61 -9.46 1.46
C VAL A 91 13.76 -8.68 2.11
N PRO A 92 14.97 -9.30 2.32
CA PRO A 92 16.10 -8.62 2.96
C PRO A 92 16.63 -7.40 2.20
N HIS A 93 16.48 -7.38 0.87
CA HIS A 93 17.00 -6.32 -0.01
C HIS A 93 15.86 -5.45 -0.56
N ALA A 94 15.03 -4.93 0.34
CA ALA A 94 13.91 -4.05 0.03
C ALA A 94 14.07 -2.70 0.75
N ARG A 95 13.12 -1.79 0.51
CA ARG A 95 13.06 -0.52 1.24
C ARG A 95 11.62 0.00 1.35
N PHE A 96 11.45 1.00 2.20
CA PHE A 96 10.23 1.78 2.35
C PHE A 96 10.59 3.27 2.37
N LEU A 97 9.80 4.11 1.71
CA LEU A 97 9.97 5.57 1.75
C LEU A 97 8.68 6.24 2.21
N LEU A 98 8.74 6.85 3.40
CA LEU A 98 7.68 7.73 3.91
C LEU A 98 7.95 9.16 3.44
N HIS A 99 6.96 9.81 2.84
CA HIS A 99 7.04 11.24 2.53
C HIS A 99 5.65 11.88 2.52
N GLY A 100 5.62 13.21 2.60
CA GLY A 100 4.39 13.99 2.59
C GLY A 100 3.64 13.93 1.26
N VAL A 101 2.35 14.29 1.30
CA VAL A 101 1.51 14.44 0.11
C VAL A 101 1.83 15.78 -0.56
N ALA A 102 1.91 15.77 -1.88
CA ALA A 102 2.06 16.99 -2.67
C ALA A 102 0.80 17.23 -3.52
N ALA A 103 0.37 18.47 -3.60
CA ALA A 103 -0.63 18.90 -4.57
C ALA A 103 0.10 19.36 -5.85
N GLY A 104 -0.27 18.76 -6.98
CA GLY A 104 0.17 19.23 -8.29
C GLY A 104 -0.69 20.38 -8.78
N PHE A 105 -0.06 21.35 -9.45
CA PHE A 105 -0.74 22.44 -10.17
C PHE A 105 -0.39 22.37 -11.64
N GLN A 106 -1.38 22.64 -12.49
CA GLN A 106 -1.11 22.76 -13.93
C GLN A 106 -0.43 24.10 -14.22
N GLN A 107 0.40 24.13 -15.26
CA GLN A 107 1.04 25.36 -15.67
C GLN A 107 -0.04 26.40 -16.07
N ASN A 108 0.05 27.62 -15.51
CA ASN A 108 -0.92 28.71 -15.73
C ASN A 108 -2.34 28.44 -15.17
N GLU A 109 -2.52 27.50 -14.26
CA GLU A 109 -3.78 27.28 -13.57
C GLU A 109 -4.12 28.52 -12.70
N ARG A 110 -5.34 29.02 -12.87
CA ARG A 110 -5.90 30.09 -12.02
C ARG A 110 -6.90 29.47 -11.06
N LEU A 111 -6.71 29.70 -9.78
CA LEU A 111 -7.60 29.20 -8.75
C LEU A 111 -8.21 30.36 -7.97
N GLU A 112 -9.48 30.25 -7.69
CA GLU A 112 -10.17 31.12 -6.73
C GLU A 112 -9.81 30.71 -5.30
N GLU A 113 -9.98 31.66 -4.36
CA GLU A 113 -9.72 31.44 -2.93
C GLU A 113 -10.37 30.15 -2.41
N LYS A 114 -11.65 29.95 -2.74
CA LYS A 114 -12.40 28.75 -2.32
C LYS A 114 -11.82 27.44 -2.86
N GLN A 115 -11.32 27.43 -4.05
CA GLN A 115 -10.66 26.26 -4.65
C GLN A 115 -9.31 25.95 -3.97
N LEU A 116 -8.58 27.00 -3.56
CA LEU A 116 -7.35 26.83 -2.78
C LEU A 116 -7.62 26.27 -1.39
N GLU A 117 -8.65 26.81 -0.69
CA GLU A 117 -9.08 26.30 0.61
C GLU A 117 -9.51 24.82 0.51
N GLU A 118 -10.29 24.46 -0.51
CA GLU A 118 -10.73 23.08 -0.76
C GLU A 118 -9.56 22.13 -0.99
N ARG A 119 -8.60 22.51 -1.84
CA ARG A 119 -7.39 21.71 -2.09
C ARG A 119 -6.55 21.54 -0.83
N LEU A 120 -6.34 22.61 -0.08
CA LEU A 120 -5.61 22.54 1.18
C LEU A 120 -6.31 21.61 2.18
N LYS A 121 -7.62 21.72 2.33
CA LYS A 121 -8.41 20.87 3.21
C LYS A 121 -8.34 19.40 2.79
N SER A 122 -8.44 19.10 1.49
CA SER A 122 -8.33 17.76 0.95
C SER A 122 -6.96 17.15 1.25
N LEU A 123 -5.88 17.90 1.00
CA LEU A 123 -4.51 17.47 1.29
C LEU A 123 -4.30 17.18 2.79
N GLN A 124 -4.86 18.04 3.67
CA GLN A 124 -4.79 17.82 5.12
C GLN A 124 -5.57 16.57 5.57
N ILE A 125 -6.70 16.28 4.92
CA ILE A 125 -7.46 15.03 5.16
C ILE A 125 -6.66 13.83 4.73
N ASP A 126 -6.07 13.87 3.54
CA ASP A 126 -5.25 12.78 3.01
C ASP A 126 -4.03 12.49 3.89
N LEU A 127 -3.28 13.53 4.29
CA LEU A 127 -2.17 13.40 5.23
C LEU A 127 -2.58 12.73 6.53
N ARG A 128 -3.72 13.15 7.10
CA ARG A 128 -4.26 12.58 8.33
C ARG A 128 -4.68 11.13 8.16
N ASN A 129 -5.34 10.78 7.05
CA ASN A 129 -5.76 9.41 6.76
C ASN A 129 -4.56 8.47 6.59
N ILE A 130 -3.54 8.91 5.86
CA ILE A 130 -2.28 8.16 5.70
C ILE A 130 -1.60 7.96 7.05
N GLY A 131 -1.45 9.03 7.83
CA GLY A 131 -0.83 8.97 9.16
C GLY A 131 -1.53 7.99 10.09
N ARG A 132 -2.87 8.01 10.12
CA ARG A 132 -3.69 7.09 10.92
C ARG A 132 -3.54 5.64 10.49
N VAL A 133 -3.60 5.37 9.19
CA VAL A 133 -3.42 4.01 8.69
C VAL A 133 -2.05 3.47 9.08
N ILE A 134 -0.98 4.22 8.83
CA ILE A 134 0.38 3.76 9.15
C ILE A 134 0.55 3.58 10.66
N ALA A 135 0.08 4.53 11.48
CA ALA A 135 0.16 4.45 12.94
C ALA A 135 -0.59 3.21 13.48
N ALA A 136 -1.80 2.92 12.98
CA ALA A 136 -2.58 1.76 13.39
C ALA A 136 -1.91 0.41 13.07
N HIS A 137 -0.96 0.38 12.14
CA HIS A 137 -0.27 -0.83 11.66
C HIS A 137 1.23 -0.84 11.95
N SER A 138 1.71 0.11 12.74
CA SER A 138 3.09 0.19 13.21
C SER A 138 3.13 0.44 14.71
N GLY A 139 4.28 0.39 15.34
CA GLY A 139 4.43 0.76 16.75
C GLY A 139 4.53 2.27 17.00
N LYS A 140 4.09 3.12 16.05
CA LYS A 140 4.27 4.58 16.08
C LYS A 140 2.96 5.32 16.32
N THR A 141 3.06 6.51 16.93
CA THR A 141 1.95 7.45 17.04
C THR A 141 1.74 8.19 15.70
N GLU A 142 0.55 8.76 15.50
CA GLU A 142 0.26 9.61 14.33
C GLU A 142 1.29 10.76 14.19
N ALA A 143 1.69 11.37 15.30
CA ALA A 143 2.69 12.44 15.31
C ALA A 143 4.07 11.97 14.84
N GLN A 144 4.51 10.78 15.25
CA GLN A 144 5.77 10.20 14.82
C GLN A 144 5.74 9.83 13.32
N VAL A 145 4.61 9.29 12.84
CA VAL A 145 4.43 9.00 11.41
C VAL A 145 4.45 10.30 10.60
N TYR A 146 3.74 11.32 11.06
CA TYR A 146 3.73 12.62 10.40
C TYR A 146 5.13 13.24 10.31
N GLN A 147 5.91 13.19 11.41
CA GLN A 147 7.29 13.67 11.40
C GLN A 147 8.17 12.88 10.42
N ALA A 148 8.04 11.55 10.39
CA ALA A 148 8.78 10.72 9.45
C ALA A 148 8.41 11.02 7.98
N MET A 149 7.16 11.38 7.70
CA MET A 149 6.73 11.84 6.38
C MET A 149 7.35 13.19 6.00
N LEU A 150 7.44 14.14 6.94
CA LEU A 150 8.11 15.43 6.74
C LEU A 150 9.62 15.26 6.47
N ASP A 151 10.26 14.39 7.23
CA ASP A 151 11.70 14.11 7.14
C ASP A 151 12.06 13.24 5.92
N ARG A 152 11.06 12.77 5.16
CA ARG A 152 11.25 11.86 4.01
C ARG A 152 12.04 10.61 4.41
N THR A 153 11.58 9.96 5.48
CA THR A 153 12.27 8.83 6.09
C THR A 153 12.28 7.61 5.17
N THR A 154 13.48 7.11 4.90
CA THR A 154 13.68 5.84 4.21
C THR A 154 14.07 4.79 5.24
N LEU A 155 13.44 3.61 5.17
CA LEU A 155 13.70 2.48 6.06
C LEU A 155 14.14 1.28 5.24
N ASP A 156 15.20 0.61 5.69
CA ASP A 156 15.49 -0.75 5.28
C ASP A 156 14.52 -1.75 5.98
N PRO A 157 14.52 -3.05 5.62
CA PRO A 157 13.59 -4.00 6.21
C PRO A 157 13.78 -4.22 7.72
N GLU A 158 14.99 -4.15 8.24
CA GLU A 158 15.25 -4.28 9.68
C GLU A 158 14.76 -3.06 10.44
N GLU A 159 15.03 -1.85 9.95
CA GLU A 159 14.51 -0.61 10.48
C GLU A 159 12.97 -0.60 10.44
N ALA A 160 12.36 -1.04 9.32
CA ALA A 160 10.92 -1.16 9.18
C ALA A 160 10.31 -2.18 10.14
N LYS A 161 11.05 -3.24 10.50
CA LYS A 161 10.66 -4.21 11.51
C LYS A 161 10.71 -3.62 12.92
N VAL A 162 11.77 -2.89 13.26
CA VAL A 162 11.87 -2.13 14.53
C VAL A 162 10.74 -1.09 14.61
N TRP A 163 10.38 -0.51 13.48
CA TRP A 163 9.25 0.42 13.38
C TRP A 163 7.89 -0.23 13.61
N GLY A 164 7.80 -1.57 13.52
CA GLY A 164 6.56 -2.34 13.60
C GLY A 164 5.78 -2.40 12.29
N LEU A 165 6.32 -1.83 11.21
CA LEU A 165 5.71 -1.87 9.88
C LEU A 165 5.84 -3.27 9.26
N VAL A 166 7.01 -3.90 9.37
CA VAL A 166 7.31 -5.26 8.93
C VAL A 166 7.23 -6.21 10.13
N GLN A 167 6.62 -7.38 9.95
CA GLN A 167 6.54 -8.43 10.98
C GLN A 167 7.55 -9.55 10.74
N GLU A 168 7.80 -9.89 9.47
CA GLU A 168 8.71 -10.97 9.08
C GLU A 168 9.58 -10.55 7.89
N ILE A 169 10.87 -10.84 7.97
CA ILE A 169 11.80 -10.71 6.84
C ILE A 169 12.10 -12.12 6.34
N ARG A 170 11.81 -12.37 5.05
CA ARG A 170 12.02 -13.68 4.42
C ARG A 170 12.21 -13.53 2.91
N THR A 171 12.91 -14.47 2.31
CA THR A 171 13.21 -14.47 0.86
C THR A 171 12.11 -15.12 0.02
N GLU A 172 11.42 -16.13 0.58
CA GLU A 172 10.41 -16.89 -0.14
C GLU A 172 9.15 -16.05 -0.34
N LEU A 173 8.82 -15.80 -1.60
CA LEU A 173 7.68 -14.96 -1.98
C LEU A 173 6.37 -15.75 -2.04
N VAL A 174 6.43 -16.97 -2.55
CA VAL A 174 5.27 -17.84 -2.80
C VAL A 174 5.58 -19.28 -2.45
N ALA A 175 4.57 -20.08 -2.19
CA ALA A 175 4.71 -21.53 -2.04
C ALA A 175 4.89 -22.19 -3.41
N GLU A 176 5.50 -23.37 -3.42
CA GLU A 176 5.61 -24.18 -4.65
C GLU A 176 4.22 -24.49 -5.23
N GLY A 177 4.07 -24.26 -6.54
CA GLY A 177 2.79 -24.47 -7.25
C GLY A 177 1.70 -23.42 -6.97
N GLN A 178 1.97 -22.37 -6.19
CA GLN A 178 1.00 -21.30 -5.97
C GLN A 178 0.80 -20.47 -7.24
N GLU A 179 -0.47 -20.23 -7.58
CA GLU A 179 -0.84 -19.36 -8.71
C GLU A 179 -0.36 -17.93 -8.45
N ILE A 180 0.22 -17.29 -9.48
CA ILE A 180 0.62 -15.89 -9.46
C ILE A 180 -0.10 -15.15 -10.58
N VAL A 181 -0.87 -14.11 -10.22
CA VAL A 181 -1.49 -13.17 -11.16
C VAL A 181 -0.69 -11.86 -11.14
N ALA A 182 -0.26 -11.38 -12.32
CA ALA A 182 0.55 -10.16 -12.39
C ALA A 182 -0.30 -8.94 -12.77
N ILE A 183 -0.15 -7.85 -12.00
CA ILE A 183 -0.62 -6.51 -12.36
C ILE A 183 0.59 -5.75 -12.87
N GLN A 184 0.54 -5.35 -14.14
CA GLN A 184 1.60 -4.58 -14.79
C GLN A 184 1.06 -3.23 -15.24
N GLN A 185 1.95 -2.26 -15.33
CA GLN A 185 1.64 -0.99 -15.96
C GLN A 185 1.55 -1.24 -17.48
N ALA A 186 0.42 -0.83 -18.07
CA ALA A 186 0.22 -0.89 -19.53
C ALA A 186 1.11 0.13 -20.24
#